data_36c1b51089e5085268085e5cdef63cc2
#
_entry.id   36c1b51089e5085268085e5cdef63cc2
#
_cell.length_a   1.000
_cell.length_b   1.000
_cell.length_c   1.000
_cell.angle_alpha   90.00
_cell.angle_beta   90.00
_cell.angle_gamma   90.00
#
_symmetry.space_group_name_H-M   'P 1'
#
loop_
_entity.id
_entity.type
_entity.pdbx_description
1 polymer ?
#
loop_
_entity_poly.entity_id
_entity_poly.type
_entity_poly.pdbx_seq_one_letter_code
_entity_poly.pdbx_strand_id
1 'polypeptide(L)'
;MVRKTKFGRNWLKARARVQRIHRQIGNARNDYLNKATHAISKSHVLACIEDLQVSNMSWSAKGSAEQPERNVRQKTGLNRSILDQGWGEFRRQLDYKAQWAGGWLVAVPPQHTSQQCPECGHTDADNRQTQSLFLCVACGHSENADRVAARNIRERGLKTLEGQDDARFACEVSGAVMPPAAGTHRGESALLG
;
A
#
# COMPACT_ATOMS: atom_id res chain seq x y z
N MET A 1 32.56 1.24 7.38
CA MET A 1 33.02 2.65 7.45
C MET A 1 33.63 3.03 8.81
N VAL A 2 33.34 2.31 9.88
CA VAL A 2 33.73 2.61 11.27
C VAL A 2 35.26 2.73 11.50
N ARG A 3 36.07 2.01 10.72
CA ARG A 3 37.55 2.00 10.87
C ARG A 3 38.26 3.09 10.06
N LYS A 4 37.54 4.02 9.42
CA LYS A 4 38.14 5.07 8.59
C LYS A 4 37.92 6.43 9.21
N THR A 5 38.94 7.29 9.16
CA THR A 5 38.83 8.68 9.64
C THR A 5 37.71 9.39 8.90
N LYS A 6 36.72 9.87 9.65
CA LYS A 6 35.54 10.56 9.12
C LYS A 6 35.97 11.77 8.27
N PHE A 7 35.38 11.92 7.09
CA PHE A 7 35.71 12.93 6.07
C PHE A 7 37.08 12.79 5.39
N GLY A 8 37.91 11.83 5.79
CA GLY A 8 39.16 11.54 5.06
C GLY A 8 38.87 10.94 3.66
N ARG A 9 39.85 11.02 2.75
CA ARG A 9 39.73 10.56 1.34
C ARG A 9 39.19 9.14 1.23
N ASN A 10 39.67 8.24 2.06
CA ASN A 10 39.22 6.83 2.05
C ASN A 10 37.81 6.64 2.62
N TRP A 11 37.39 7.52 3.54
CA TRP A 11 36.01 7.54 4.03
C TRP A 11 35.03 8.03 2.94
N LEU A 12 35.39 9.11 2.23
CA LEU A 12 34.61 9.64 1.12
C LEU A 12 34.41 8.60 0.00
N LYS A 13 35.49 7.89 -0.39
CA LYS A 13 35.40 6.80 -1.37
C LYS A 13 34.44 5.66 -0.89
N ALA A 14 34.54 5.27 0.37
CA ALA A 14 33.66 4.25 0.94
C ALA A 14 32.20 4.71 1.01
N ARG A 15 31.95 5.98 1.39
CA ARG A 15 30.62 6.60 1.37
C ARG A 15 30.02 6.59 -0.03
N ALA A 16 30.77 7.02 -1.03
CA ALA A 16 30.31 7.04 -2.42
C ALA A 16 29.96 5.62 -2.91
N ARG A 17 30.74 4.60 -2.53
CA ARG A 17 30.43 3.19 -2.85
C ARG A 17 29.12 2.72 -2.20
N VAL A 18 28.92 3.02 -0.93
CA VAL A 18 27.68 2.67 -0.21
C VAL A 18 26.48 3.38 -0.84
N GLN A 19 26.59 4.67 -1.15
CA GLN A 19 25.53 5.45 -1.82
C GLN A 19 25.18 4.85 -3.20
N ARG A 20 26.18 4.40 -3.96
CA ARG A 20 25.97 3.74 -5.25
C ARG A 20 25.18 2.44 -5.09
N ILE A 21 25.52 1.60 -4.11
CA ILE A 21 24.81 0.35 -3.81
C ILE A 21 23.36 0.64 -3.43
N HIS A 22 23.10 1.59 -2.54
CA HIS A 22 21.74 1.97 -2.16
C HIS A 22 20.92 2.47 -3.37
N ARG A 23 21.55 3.23 -4.27
CA ARG A 23 20.89 3.67 -5.51
C ARG A 23 20.55 2.48 -6.41
N GLN A 24 21.46 1.53 -6.58
CA GLN A 24 21.21 0.33 -7.37
C GLN A 24 20.06 -0.50 -6.79
N ILE A 25 20.01 -0.69 -5.46
CA ILE A 25 18.89 -1.37 -4.79
C ILE A 25 17.58 -0.63 -5.03
N GLY A 26 17.56 0.70 -4.87
CA GLY A 26 16.38 1.52 -5.13
C GLY A 26 15.90 1.40 -6.58
N ASN A 27 16.81 1.47 -7.54
CA ASN A 27 16.48 1.34 -8.97
C ASN A 27 15.93 -0.05 -9.31
N ALA A 28 16.54 -1.12 -8.78
CA ALA A 28 16.06 -2.49 -8.99
C ALA A 28 14.66 -2.70 -8.40
N ARG A 29 14.38 -2.13 -7.22
CA ARG A 29 13.05 -2.15 -6.61
C ARG A 29 12.03 -1.41 -7.46
N ASN A 30 12.35 -0.20 -7.90
CA ASN A 30 11.45 0.59 -8.74
C ASN A 30 11.17 -0.11 -10.08
N ASP A 31 12.16 -0.73 -10.69
CA ASP A 31 11.97 -1.52 -11.92
C ASP A 31 11.02 -2.70 -11.69
N TYR A 32 11.22 -3.44 -10.60
CA TYR A 32 10.33 -4.53 -10.21
C TYR A 32 8.88 -4.06 -10.00
N LEU A 33 8.68 -2.99 -9.22
CA LEU A 33 7.35 -2.42 -8.98
C LEU A 33 6.70 -1.93 -10.28
N ASN A 34 7.47 -1.30 -11.16
CA ASN A 34 6.99 -0.87 -12.47
C ASN A 34 6.50 -2.04 -13.34
N LYS A 35 7.26 -3.13 -13.39
CA LYS A 35 6.90 -4.34 -14.15
C LYS A 35 5.67 -5.01 -13.57
N ALA A 36 5.63 -5.19 -12.24
CA ALA A 36 4.50 -5.82 -11.55
C ALA A 36 3.20 -5.01 -11.74
N THR A 37 3.24 -3.71 -11.49
CA THR A 37 2.06 -2.84 -11.63
C THR A 37 1.60 -2.73 -13.10
N HIS A 38 2.53 -2.73 -14.07
CA HIS A 38 2.20 -2.76 -15.50
C HIS A 38 1.49 -4.08 -15.87
N ALA A 39 2.01 -5.22 -15.42
CA ALA A 39 1.40 -6.51 -15.70
C ALA A 39 -0.03 -6.60 -15.12
N ILE A 40 -0.23 -6.13 -13.88
CA ILE A 40 -1.55 -6.13 -13.24
C ILE A 40 -2.52 -5.23 -13.99
N SER A 41 -2.16 -3.98 -14.25
CA SER A 41 -3.05 -3.01 -14.94
C SER A 41 -3.37 -3.40 -16.37
N LYS A 42 -2.49 -4.12 -17.05
CA LYS A 42 -2.75 -4.64 -18.40
C LYS A 42 -3.70 -5.84 -18.40
N SER A 43 -3.68 -6.66 -17.35
CA SER A 43 -4.42 -7.92 -17.27
C SER A 43 -5.78 -7.78 -16.59
N HIS A 44 -6.02 -6.71 -15.83
CA HIS A 44 -7.19 -6.56 -14.98
C HIS A 44 -7.78 -5.15 -15.11
N VAL A 45 -9.07 -5.09 -15.38
CA VAL A 45 -9.83 -3.82 -15.39
C VAL A 45 -10.04 -3.29 -13.96
N LEU A 46 -10.16 -4.20 -12.99
CA LEU A 46 -10.35 -3.85 -11.58
C LEU A 46 -9.25 -4.48 -10.73
N ALA A 47 -8.59 -3.65 -9.91
CA ALA A 47 -7.70 -4.08 -8.85
C ALA A 47 -8.23 -3.61 -7.50
N CYS A 48 -8.38 -4.52 -6.54
CA CYS A 48 -8.76 -4.20 -5.16
C CYS A 48 -7.57 -4.44 -4.24
N ILE A 49 -7.26 -3.46 -3.41
CA ILE A 49 -6.15 -3.52 -2.46
C ILE A 49 -6.60 -3.08 -1.06
N GLU A 50 -5.84 -3.44 -0.04
CA GLU A 50 -6.04 -2.88 1.30
C GLU A 50 -5.56 -1.42 1.38
N ASP A 51 -6.32 -0.58 2.08
CA ASP A 51 -5.94 0.80 2.38
C ASP A 51 -4.95 0.84 3.56
N LEU A 52 -3.71 0.41 3.30
CA LEU A 52 -2.67 0.36 4.31
C LEU A 52 -2.15 1.77 4.66
N GLN A 53 -2.28 2.14 5.92
CA GLN A 53 -1.73 3.40 6.44
C GLN A 53 -0.24 3.24 6.77
N VAL A 54 0.61 3.20 5.73
CA VAL A 54 2.05 2.93 5.84
C VAL A 54 2.75 3.92 6.79
N SER A 55 2.33 5.18 6.82
CA SER A 55 2.83 6.19 7.76
C SER A 55 2.63 5.78 9.22
N ASN A 56 1.42 5.31 9.55
CA ASN A 56 1.07 4.86 10.89
C ASN A 56 1.80 3.56 11.25
N MET A 57 1.91 2.63 10.31
CA MET A 57 2.63 1.36 10.49
C MET A 57 4.13 1.58 10.76
N SER A 58 4.73 2.61 10.13
CA SER A 58 6.16 2.94 10.24
C SER A 58 6.48 4.02 11.27
N TRP A 59 5.54 4.37 12.15
CA TRP A 59 5.75 5.37 13.18
C TRP A 59 6.95 5.01 14.08
N SER A 60 7.67 6.04 14.53
CA SER A 60 8.85 5.88 15.39
C SER A 60 8.45 5.50 16.82
N ALA A 61 9.14 4.55 17.41
CA ALA A 61 8.97 4.16 18.83
C ALA A 61 10.04 4.82 19.72
N LYS A 62 10.45 6.05 19.46
CA LYS A 62 11.47 6.70 20.31
C LYS A 62 10.93 7.19 21.67
N GLY A 63 9.61 7.42 21.75
CA GLY A 63 9.01 8.06 22.92
C GLY A 63 9.44 9.52 23.07
N SER A 64 9.16 10.10 24.23
CA SER A 64 9.67 11.42 24.64
C SER A 64 10.93 11.30 25.52
N ALA A 65 11.57 12.42 25.82
CA ALA A 65 12.71 12.45 26.73
C ALA A 65 12.31 12.04 28.18
N GLU A 66 11.06 12.35 28.55
CA GLU A 66 10.49 12.02 29.86
C GLU A 66 9.96 10.58 29.94
N GLN A 67 9.55 10.02 28.82
CA GLN A 67 9.03 8.65 28.71
C GLN A 67 9.66 7.94 27.49
N PRO A 68 10.91 7.44 27.62
CA PRO A 68 11.56 6.69 26.55
C PRO A 68 10.88 5.33 26.39
N GLU A 69 10.49 5.00 25.15
CA GLU A 69 9.88 3.72 24.85
C GLU A 69 10.90 2.58 24.79
N ARG A 70 10.41 1.38 25.03
CA ARG A 70 11.17 0.13 24.90
C ARG A 70 11.14 -0.38 23.47
N ASN A 71 12.08 -1.27 23.13
CA ASN A 71 12.13 -1.95 21.82
C ASN A 71 12.34 -1.03 20.59
N VAL A 72 12.94 0.15 20.77
CA VAL A 72 13.23 1.11 19.69
C VAL A 72 14.03 0.47 18.54
N ARG A 73 14.99 -0.41 18.86
CA ARG A 73 15.81 -1.10 17.83
C ARG A 73 14.98 -2.08 17.00
N GLN A 74 14.14 -2.88 17.64
CA GLN A 74 13.23 -3.84 16.98
C GLN A 74 12.23 -3.10 16.10
N LYS A 75 11.60 -2.04 16.63
CA LYS A 75 10.67 -1.20 15.86
C LYS A 75 11.35 -0.51 14.68
N THR A 76 12.59 -0.04 14.85
CA THR A 76 13.38 0.53 13.75
C THR A 76 13.65 -0.49 12.65
N GLY A 77 13.98 -1.74 13.02
CA GLY A 77 14.14 -2.85 12.09
C GLY A 77 12.85 -3.16 11.33
N LEU A 78 11.73 -3.26 12.04
CA LEU A 78 10.41 -3.47 11.45
C LEU A 78 10.02 -2.33 10.50
N ASN A 79 10.18 -1.07 10.92
CA ASN A 79 9.89 0.10 10.09
C ASN A 79 10.70 0.09 8.79
N ARG A 80 11.98 -0.29 8.86
CA ARG A 80 12.80 -0.46 7.65
C ARG A 80 12.23 -1.53 6.73
N SER A 81 11.85 -2.69 7.27
CA SER A 81 11.24 -3.76 6.48
C SER A 81 9.92 -3.34 5.84
N ILE A 82 9.05 -2.62 6.57
CA ILE A 82 7.79 -2.06 6.04
C ILE A 82 8.06 -1.10 4.88
N LEU A 83 8.96 -0.13 5.08
CA LEU A 83 9.28 0.88 4.06
C LEU A 83 10.00 0.25 2.85
N ASP A 84 10.78 -0.81 3.07
CA ASP A 84 11.47 -1.54 2.01
C ASP A 84 10.51 -2.32 1.08
N GLN A 85 9.28 -2.63 1.49
CA GLN A 85 8.28 -3.25 0.61
C GLN A 85 7.79 -2.29 -0.50
N GLY A 86 7.83 -0.98 -0.26
CA GLY A 86 7.43 0.02 -1.25
C GLY A 86 5.92 0.06 -1.52
N TRP A 87 5.06 -0.32 -0.55
CA TRP A 87 3.60 -0.35 -0.72
C TRP A 87 3.00 0.97 -1.19
N GLY A 88 3.49 2.10 -0.69
CA GLY A 88 3.01 3.41 -1.14
C GLY A 88 3.29 3.66 -2.62
N GLU A 89 4.51 3.32 -3.07
CA GLU A 89 4.89 3.45 -4.48
C GLU A 89 4.17 2.43 -5.38
N PHE A 90 3.97 1.20 -4.90
CA PHE A 90 3.17 0.19 -5.58
C PHE A 90 1.73 0.68 -5.82
N ARG A 91 1.06 1.18 -4.76
CA ARG A 91 -0.30 1.75 -4.86
C ARG A 91 -0.34 2.91 -5.85
N ARG A 92 0.59 3.86 -5.73
CA ARG A 92 0.68 5.03 -6.62
C ARG A 92 0.84 4.63 -8.09
N GLN A 93 1.74 3.66 -8.36
CA GLN A 93 1.95 3.18 -9.72
C GLN A 93 0.76 2.41 -10.27
N LEU A 94 0.13 1.59 -9.45
CA LEU A 94 -1.03 0.81 -9.86
C LEU A 94 -2.23 1.72 -10.17
N ASP A 95 -2.44 2.78 -9.38
CA ASP A 95 -3.52 3.73 -9.55
C ASP A 95 -3.46 4.44 -10.92
N TYR A 96 -2.36 5.16 -11.22
CA TYR A 96 -2.30 5.86 -12.49
C TYR A 96 -2.24 4.93 -13.71
N LYS A 97 -1.64 3.73 -13.57
CA LYS A 97 -1.59 2.77 -14.67
C LYS A 97 -2.95 2.12 -14.92
N ALA A 98 -3.72 1.83 -13.88
CA ALA A 98 -5.09 1.37 -14.02
C ALA A 98 -5.94 2.42 -14.77
N GLN A 99 -5.86 3.68 -14.38
CA GLN A 99 -6.55 4.79 -15.06
C GLN A 99 -6.13 4.90 -16.54
N TRP A 100 -4.84 4.80 -16.86
CA TRP A 100 -4.37 4.81 -18.25
C TRP A 100 -4.86 3.62 -19.08
N ALA A 101 -5.09 2.48 -18.44
CA ALA A 101 -5.64 1.29 -19.08
C ALA A 101 -7.18 1.29 -19.14
N GLY A 102 -7.86 2.35 -18.68
CA GLY A 102 -9.32 2.41 -18.58
C GLY A 102 -9.89 1.55 -17.45
N GLY A 103 -9.09 1.19 -16.47
CA GLY A 103 -9.47 0.37 -15.33
C GLY A 103 -9.55 1.16 -14.01
N TRP A 104 -9.77 0.45 -12.92
CA TRP A 104 -10.04 1.01 -11.60
C TRP A 104 -9.14 0.40 -10.54
N LEU A 105 -8.72 1.24 -9.58
CA LEU A 105 -8.09 0.78 -8.33
C LEU A 105 -9.01 1.13 -7.17
N VAL A 106 -9.44 0.15 -6.40
CA VAL A 106 -10.27 0.32 -5.20
C VAL A 106 -9.46 -0.07 -3.97
N ALA A 107 -9.33 0.86 -3.03
CA ALA A 107 -8.72 0.62 -1.74
C ALA A 107 -9.81 0.38 -0.69
N VAL A 108 -9.73 -0.76 0.02
CA VAL A 108 -10.70 -1.18 1.02
C VAL A 108 -10.09 -1.19 2.42
N PRO A 109 -10.89 -0.96 3.47
CA PRO A 109 -10.44 -1.05 4.85
C PRO A 109 -9.84 -2.43 5.16
N PRO A 110 -8.64 -2.49 5.79
CA PRO A 110 -7.92 -3.74 6.02
C PRO A 110 -8.48 -4.58 7.19
N GLN A 111 -9.38 -4.01 8.01
CA GLN A 111 -9.88 -4.67 9.22
C GLN A 111 -10.58 -5.99 8.90
N HIS A 112 -10.17 -7.06 9.59
CA HIS A 112 -10.76 -8.40 9.54
C HIS A 112 -10.76 -9.08 8.15
N THR A 113 -10.03 -8.56 7.15
CA THR A 113 -9.97 -9.19 5.82
C THR A 113 -9.48 -10.63 5.86
N SER A 114 -8.56 -10.96 6.76
CA SER A 114 -8.02 -12.31 6.96
C SER A 114 -8.73 -13.14 8.04
N GLN A 115 -9.78 -12.62 8.68
CA GLN A 115 -10.49 -13.24 9.80
C GLN A 115 -11.96 -13.55 9.46
N GLN A 116 -12.51 -12.91 8.45
CA GLN A 116 -13.87 -13.10 8.00
C GLN A 116 -13.99 -14.32 7.09
N CYS A 117 -14.95 -15.19 7.38
CA CYS A 117 -15.25 -16.35 6.52
C CYS A 117 -15.97 -15.88 5.24
N PRO A 118 -15.46 -16.22 4.04
CA PRO A 118 -16.11 -15.85 2.78
C PRO A 118 -17.40 -16.63 2.52
N GLU A 119 -17.62 -17.78 3.18
CA GLU A 119 -18.80 -18.62 2.95
C GLU A 119 -19.99 -18.26 3.88
N CYS A 120 -19.73 -18.04 5.18
CA CYS A 120 -20.80 -17.77 6.14
C CYS A 120 -20.76 -16.35 6.73
N GLY A 121 -19.75 -15.54 6.41
CA GLY A 121 -19.60 -14.18 6.93
C GLY A 121 -19.10 -14.07 8.38
N HIS A 122 -18.98 -15.20 9.11
CA HIS A 122 -18.53 -15.19 10.50
C HIS A 122 -17.12 -14.63 10.62
N THR A 123 -16.94 -13.70 11.55
CA THR A 123 -15.66 -13.02 11.75
C THR A 123 -15.14 -13.33 13.16
N ASP A 124 -14.00 -14.02 13.23
CA ASP A 124 -13.35 -14.37 14.47
C ASP A 124 -11.83 -14.43 14.27
N ALA A 125 -11.07 -14.07 15.31
CA ALA A 125 -9.61 -14.17 15.30
C ALA A 125 -9.15 -15.63 15.18
N ASP A 126 -9.88 -16.56 15.78
CA ASP A 126 -9.60 -18.00 15.79
C ASP A 126 -9.83 -18.65 14.41
N ASN A 127 -10.51 -17.99 13.49
CA ASN A 127 -10.62 -18.45 12.11
C ASN A 127 -9.23 -18.50 11.42
N ARG A 128 -8.27 -17.69 11.85
CA ARG A 128 -6.89 -17.70 11.32
C ARG A 128 -5.99 -18.54 12.23
N GLN A 129 -5.99 -19.85 12.02
CA GLN A 129 -5.24 -20.83 12.82
C GLN A 129 -3.72 -20.64 12.73
N THR A 130 -3.23 -20.32 11.53
CA THR A 130 -1.80 -20.04 11.28
C THR A 130 -1.66 -18.92 10.23
N GLN A 131 -0.42 -18.59 9.89
CA GLN A 131 -0.16 -17.62 8.82
C GLN A 131 -0.74 -18.07 7.47
N SER A 132 -0.78 -19.36 7.20
CA SER A 132 -1.23 -19.93 5.92
C SER A 132 -2.58 -20.65 5.97
N LEU A 133 -3.06 -21.04 7.16
CA LEU A 133 -4.27 -21.82 7.33
C LEU A 133 -5.41 -20.98 7.91
N PHE A 134 -6.51 -20.92 7.18
CA PHE A 134 -7.81 -20.44 7.63
C PHE A 134 -8.75 -21.62 7.86
N LEU A 135 -9.43 -21.65 9.01
CA LEU A 135 -10.46 -22.62 9.34
C LEU A 135 -11.58 -21.91 10.10
N CYS A 136 -12.74 -21.77 9.49
CA CYS A 136 -13.87 -21.11 10.13
C CYS A 136 -14.41 -21.92 11.32
N VAL A 137 -14.43 -21.32 12.50
CA VAL A 137 -14.93 -21.95 13.72
C VAL A 137 -16.46 -22.16 13.71
N ALA A 138 -17.19 -21.41 12.86
CA ALA A 138 -18.65 -21.50 12.77
C ALA A 138 -19.13 -22.54 11.74
N CYS A 139 -18.55 -22.58 10.53
CA CYS A 139 -19.03 -23.44 9.45
C CYS A 139 -18.02 -24.51 8.98
N GLY A 140 -16.80 -24.51 9.52
CA GLY A 140 -15.77 -25.49 9.16
C GLY A 140 -15.09 -25.24 7.80
N HIS A 141 -15.40 -24.13 7.09
CA HIS A 141 -14.73 -23.81 5.84
C HIS A 141 -13.22 -23.69 6.05
N SER A 142 -12.43 -24.38 5.24
CA SER A 142 -10.96 -24.41 5.32
C SER A 142 -10.34 -24.01 3.98
N GLU A 143 -9.45 -23.04 4.02
CA GLU A 143 -8.72 -22.55 2.84
C GLU A 143 -7.37 -21.93 3.24
N ASN A 144 -6.53 -21.58 2.25
CA ASN A 144 -5.33 -20.77 2.50
C ASN A 144 -5.73 -19.36 2.95
N ALA A 145 -5.14 -18.88 4.07
CA ALA A 145 -5.51 -17.61 4.70
C ALA A 145 -5.31 -16.38 3.77
N ASP A 146 -4.27 -16.40 2.91
CA ASP A 146 -4.02 -15.30 1.98
C ASP A 146 -5.06 -15.29 0.84
N ARG A 147 -5.54 -16.46 0.41
CA ARG A 147 -6.63 -16.55 -0.58
C ARG A 147 -7.95 -16.06 0.00
N VAL A 148 -8.26 -16.41 1.24
CA VAL A 148 -9.44 -15.89 1.97
C VAL A 148 -9.36 -14.37 2.07
N ALA A 149 -8.23 -13.82 2.48
CA ALA A 149 -8.04 -12.37 2.54
C ALA A 149 -8.24 -11.71 1.17
N ALA A 150 -7.66 -12.27 0.11
CA ALA A 150 -7.82 -11.74 -1.26
C ALA A 150 -9.28 -11.77 -1.75
N ARG A 151 -10.04 -12.83 -1.44
CA ARG A 151 -11.49 -12.92 -1.74
C ARG A 151 -12.27 -11.84 -1.02
N ASN A 152 -12.05 -11.68 0.28
CA ASN A 152 -12.72 -10.67 1.10
C ASN A 152 -12.39 -9.23 0.64
N ILE A 153 -11.13 -8.95 0.26
CA ILE A 153 -10.71 -7.65 -0.29
C ILE A 153 -11.44 -7.39 -1.61
N ARG A 154 -11.50 -8.38 -2.50
CA ARG A 154 -12.19 -8.26 -3.78
C ARG A 154 -13.69 -7.99 -3.60
N GLU A 155 -14.37 -8.75 -2.74
CA GLU A 155 -15.81 -8.58 -2.47
C GLU A 155 -16.13 -7.19 -1.88
N ARG A 156 -15.29 -6.71 -0.95
CA ARG A 156 -15.45 -5.36 -0.41
C ARG A 156 -15.24 -4.29 -1.48
N GLY A 157 -14.26 -4.50 -2.37
CA GLY A 157 -14.01 -3.59 -3.49
C GLY A 157 -15.18 -3.54 -4.47
N LEU A 158 -15.79 -4.68 -4.79
CA LEU A 158 -16.98 -4.73 -5.65
C LEU A 158 -18.17 -4.00 -5.01
N LYS A 159 -18.46 -4.26 -3.73
CA LYS A 159 -19.53 -3.55 -2.99
C LYS A 159 -19.30 -2.03 -2.93
N THR A 160 -18.04 -1.60 -2.84
CA THR A 160 -17.70 -0.17 -2.87
C THR A 160 -18.03 0.47 -4.22
N LEU A 161 -17.79 -0.25 -5.32
CA LEU A 161 -18.14 0.21 -6.66
C LEU A 161 -19.65 0.26 -6.87
N GLU A 162 -20.38 -0.80 -6.49
CA GLU A 162 -21.83 -0.86 -6.57
C GLU A 162 -22.47 0.32 -5.81
N GLY A 163 -22.02 0.61 -4.59
CA GLY A 163 -22.50 1.78 -3.83
C GLY A 163 -22.13 3.15 -4.44
N GLN A 164 -21.08 3.23 -5.25
CA GLN A 164 -20.70 4.45 -5.96
C GLN A 164 -21.56 4.66 -7.22
N ASP A 165 -21.94 3.59 -7.88
CA ASP A 165 -22.83 3.66 -9.06
C ASP A 165 -24.22 4.15 -8.64
N ASP A 166 -24.76 3.68 -7.53
CA ASP A 166 -26.02 4.20 -6.95
C ASP A 166 -25.93 5.69 -6.64
N ALA A 167 -24.79 6.17 -6.11
CA ALA A 167 -24.59 7.59 -5.82
C ALA A 167 -24.43 8.45 -7.08
N ARG A 168 -23.85 7.93 -8.16
CA ARG A 168 -23.75 8.61 -9.46
C ARG A 168 -25.12 8.72 -10.14
N PHE A 169 -25.91 7.64 -10.14
CA PHE A 169 -27.29 7.68 -10.65
C PHE A 169 -28.15 8.69 -9.88
N ALA A 170 -28.00 8.75 -8.56
CA ALA A 170 -28.73 9.74 -7.75
C ALA A 170 -28.32 11.18 -8.08
N CYS A 171 -27.06 11.45 -8.42
CA CYS A 171 -26.58 12.78 -8.84
C CYS A 171 -27.08 13.17 -10.23
N GLU A 172 -27.13 12.24 -11.18
CA GLU A 172 -27.66 12.52 -12.53
C GLU A 172 -29.15 12.83 -12.51
N VAL A 173 -29.92 12.13 -11.68
CA VAL A 173 -31.37 12.36 -11.51
C VAL A 173 -31.66 13.70 -10.79
N SER A 174 -30.77 14.15 -9.91
CA SER A 174 -30.96 15.42 -9.17
C SER A 174 -30.46 16.67 -9.90
N GLY A 175 -29.85 16.55 -11.10
CA GLY A 175 -29.34 17.67 -11.89
C GLY A 175 -28.14 18.41 -11.24
N ALA A 176 -27.53 17.85 -10.22
CA ALA A 176 -26.36 18.44 -9.59
C ALA A 176 -25.12 18.17 -10.44
N VAL A 177 -24.60 19.20 -11.10
CA VAL A 177 -23.32 19.14 -11.83
C VAL A 177 -22.22 18.91 -10.85
N MET A 178 -21.53 17.77 -10.93
CA MET A 178 -20.31 17.53 -10.17
C MET A 178 -19.24 18.56 -10.58
N PRO A 179 -18.59 19.22 -9.62
CA PRO A 179 -17.44 20.06 -9.95
C PRO A 179 -16.34 19.19 -10.59
N PRO A 180 -15.61 19.69 -11.60
CA PRO A 180 -14.51 18.95 -12.19
C PRO A 180 -13.48 18.65 -11.12
N ALA A 181 -12.92 17.44 -11.16
CA ALA A 181 -11.85 17.05 -10.28
C ALA A 181 -10.74 18.11 -10.33
N ALA A 182 -10.33 18.61 -9.15
CA ALA A 182 -9.35 19.68 -9.03
C ALA A 182 -8.03 19.25 -9.70
N GLY A 183 -7.84 19.68 -10.94
CA GLY A 183 -6.58 19.59 -11.64
C GLY A 183 -5.59 20.52 -10.94
N THR A 184 -4.46 19.99 -10.53
CA THR A 184 -3.33 20.77 -10.05
C THR A 184 -2.82 21.64 -11.19
N HIS A 185 -3.27 22.90 -11.25
CA HIS A 185 -2.65 23.91 -12.09
C HIS A 185 -1.24 24.21 -11.53
N ARG A 186 -0.23 23.70 -12.21
CA ARG A 186 1.11 24.31 -12.14
C ARG A 186 1.04 25.67 -12.83
N GLY A 187 1.29 26.72 -12.05
CA GLY A 187 1.39 28.05 -12.57
C GLY A 187 2.50 28.18 -13.60
N GLU A 188 2.16 28.59 -14.80
CA GLU A 188 3.08 29.20 -15.76
C GLU A 188 3.47 30.58 -15.21
N SER A 189 4.72 30.74 -14.80
CA SER A 189 5.30 32.06 -14.61
C SER A 189 5.66 32.65 -15.96
N ALA A 190 4.85 33.60 -16.41
CA ALA A 190 5.17 34.44 -17.54
C ALA A 190 6.39 35.32 -17.21
N LEU A 191 7.47 35.15 -17.95
CA LEU A 191 8.54 36.11 -18.08
C LEU A 191 8.10 37.17 -19.09
N LEU A 192 7.90 38.39 -18.62
CA LEU A 192 7.90 39.61 -19.43
C LEU A 192 8.77 40.66 -18.73
N GLY A 193 9.72 41.20 -19.46
CA GLY A 193 10.51 42.41 -19.15
C GLY A 193 11.97 42.20 -19.14
#